data_d95feff41fb240418a8bb6463aa2316b
#
_entry.id   d95feff41fb240418a8bb6463aa2316b
#
_cell.length_a   1.000
_cell.length_b   1.000
_cell.length_c   1.000
_cell.angle_alpha   90.00
_cell.angle_beta   90.00
_cell.angle_gamma   90.00
#
_symmetry.space_group_name_H-M   'P 1'
#
loop_
_entity.id
_entity.type
_entity.pdbx_description
1 polymer ?
#
loop_
_entity_poly.entity_id
_entity_poly.type
_entity_poly.pdbx_seq_one_letter_code
_entity_poly.pdbx_strand_id
1 'polypeptide(L)'
;MEIKVLKLLGNKILYRYIILLVVMINSIFADVHFTLDNYNEAVSTVDVNYTSDVEIGGFQFGITGASMSGGSGGEASANGFVVSASATTLLGFSFSGATLPSSEFPLLLTTVTLSSVDGLELCFNGIVVSSSGGSNLGFSSDCLALGATDFLGCIDLLACNYDSQATIDDGSCEYSEENFDCAGNCVIDIDCNGECGGNGQLDDCSVCDGDNSTCAGCDGVANS
;
A
#
# COMPACT_ATOMS: atom_id res chain seq x y z
N MET A 1 6.31 -33.28 48.31
CA MET A 1 6.26 -31.87 47.82
C MET A 1 7.51 -31.43 47.08
N GLU A 2 8.62 -32.13 47.23
CA GLU A 2 9.90 -31.79 46.58
C GLU A 2 10.03 -32.16 45.09
N ILE A 3 9.32 -33.19 44.60
CA ILE A 3 9.43 -33.65 43.20
C ILE A 3 8.78 -32.68 42.21
N LYS A 4 7.74 -31.92 42.62
CA LYS A 4 7.11 -30.93 41.76
C LYS A 4 7.95 -29.68 41.55
N VAL A 5 8.75 -29.29 42.55
CA VAL A 5 9.62 -28.11 42.48
C VAL A 5 10.80 -28.36 41.56
N LEU A 6 11.38 -29.58 41.60
CA LEU A 6 12.47 -29.95 40.70
C LEU A 6 12.06 -29.98 39.20
N LYS A 7 10.82 -30.42 38.93
CA LYS A 7 10.32 -30.40 37.54
C LYS A 7 10.07 -28.98 37.00
N LEU A 8 9.68 -28.06 37.86
CA LEU A 8 9.47 -26.65 37.46
C LEU A 8 10.80 -25.89 37.28
N LEU A 9 11.80 -26.20 38.09
CA LEU A 9 13.13 -25.63 37.94
C LEU A 9 13.88 -26.19 36.75
N GLY A 10 13.76 -27.50 36.48
CA GLY A 10 14.31 -28.13 35.29
C GLY A 10 13.77 -27.56 33.99
N ASN A 11 12.46 -27.30 33.92
CA ASN A 11 11.83 -26.67 32.76
C ASN A 11 12.28 -25.22 32.56
N LYS A 12 12.47 -24.43 33.64
CA LYS A 12 12.96 -23.06 33.51
C LYS A 12 14.41 -22.97 33.08
N ILE A 13 15.24 -23.90 33.55
CA ILE A 13 16.65 -24.00 33.15
C ILE A 13 16.73 -24.45 31.69
N LEU A 14 15.98 -25.50 31.32
CA LEU A 14 15.92 -25.99 29.94
C LEU A 14 15.38 -24.92 28.98
N TYR A 15 14.35 -24.17 29.39
CA TYR A 15 13.79 -23.07 28.61
C TYR A 15 14.79 -21.91 28.42
N ARG A 16 15.59 -21.59 29.46
CA ARG A 16 16.68 -20.61 29.35
C ARG A 16 17.79 -21.08 28.41
N TYR A 17 18.16 -22.38 28.47
CA TYR A 17 19.14 -22.94 27.53
C TYR A 17 18.61 -23.00 26.11
N ILE A 18 17.33 -23.30 25.90
CA ILE A 18 16.69 -23.28 24.58
C ILE A 18 16.64 -21.85 24.03
N ILE A 19 16.29 -20.85 24.85
CA ILE A 19 16.31 -19.43 24.42
C ILE A 19 17.73 -18.98 24.10
N LEU A 20 18.72 -19.32 24.95
CA LEU A 20 20.13 -19.02 24.68
C LEU A 20 20.63 -19.73 23.42
N LEU A 21 20.22 -20.98 23.18
CA LEU A 21 20.58 -21.72 21.97
C LEU A 21 19.91 -21.12 20.72
N VAL A 22 18.66 -20.71 20.81
CA VAL A 22 17.94 -20.04 19.71
C VAL A 22 18.56 -18.67 19.42
N VAL A 23 18.95 -17.92 20.43
CA VAL A 23 19.68 -16.64 20.26
C VAL A 23 21.06 -16.86 19.66
N MET A 24 21.75 -17.94 20.06
CA MET A 24 23.08 -18.29 19.49
C MET A 24 22.99 -18.82 18.06
N ILE A 25 21.88 -19.46 17.66
CA ILE A 25 21.70 -19.98 16.29
C ILE A 25 21.39 -18.84 15.32
N ASN A 26 20.75 -17.75 15.75
CA ASN A 26 20.53 -16.56 14.91
C ASN A 26 21.82 -15.76 14.62
N SER A 27 22.93 -16.06 15.31
CA SER A 27 24.21 -15.37 15.13
C SER A 27 25.18 -16.08 14.17
N ILE A 28 24.76 -17.12 13.45
CA ILE A 28 25.66 -17.93 12.60
C ILE A 28 25.64 -17.50 11.13
N PHE A 29 24.67 -16.72 10.71
CA PHE A 29 24.61 -16.20 9.35
C PHE A 29 24.83 -14.69 9.38
N ALA A 30 25.83 -14.25 8.65
CA ALA A 30 26.00 -12.84 8.34
C ALA A 30 24.71 -12.33 7.71
N ASP A 31 24.10 -11.32 8.29
CA ASP A 31 22.84 -10.77 7.83
C ASP A 31 23.05 -9.32 7.36
N VAL A 32 22.55 -9.06 6.16
CA VAL A 32 22.54 -7.72 5.58
C VAL A 32 21.07 -7.31 5.46
N HIS A 33 20.71 -6.19 6.05
CA HIS A 33 19.38 -5.66 5.94
C HIS A 33 19.38 -4.41 5.07
N PHE A 34 18.52 -4.39 4.05
CA PHE A 34 18.37 -3.26 3.13
C PHE A 34 17.04 -2.53 3.36
N THR A 35 17.09 -1.20 3.35
CA THR A 35 15.91 -0.33 3.36
C THR A 35 15.92 0.67 2.23
N LEU A 36 14.73 1.08 1.78
CA LEU A 36 14.51 2.18 0.85
C LEU A 36 13.96 3.36 1.65
N ASP A 37 14.56 4.53 1.47
CA ASP A 37 14.16 5.74 2.17
C ASP A 37 14.23 6.97 1.24
N ASN A 38 13.71 8.10 1.71
CA ASN A 38 13.90 9.42 1.08
C ASN A 38 13.54 9.46 -0.42
N TYR A 39 12.45 8.78 -0.82
CA TYR A 39 11.97 8.93 -2.19
C TYR A 39 11.70 10.42 -2.47
N ASN A 40 12.32 10.94 -3.52
CA ASN A 40 12.17 12.31 -3.97
C ASN A 40 11.59 12.32 -5.39
N GLU A 41 10.29 12.62 -5.49
CA GLU A 41 9.58 12.65 -6.76
C GLU A 41 10.13 13.72 -7.72
N ALA A 42 10.54 14.89 -7.21
CA ALA A 42 10.98 16.02 -8.04
C ALA A 42 12.24 15.73 -8.85
N VAL A 43 13.12 14.86 -8.34
CA VAL A 43 14.37 14.44 -8.99
C VAL A 43 14.40 12.94 -9.31
N SER A 44 13.30 12.25 -9.01
CA SER A 44 13.12 10.82 -9.24
C SER A 44 14.26 9.98 -8.65
N THR A 45 14.51 10.13 -7.36
CA THR A 45 15.56 9.39 -6.64
C THR A 45 15.01 8.72 -5.39
N VAL A 46 15.65 7.62 -5.00
CA VAL A 46 15.41 6.92 -3.73
C VAL A 46 16.74 6.53 -3.12
N ASP A 47 16.87 6.67 -1.80
CA ASP A 47 18.05 6.24 -1.07
C ASP A 47 17.92 4.76 -0.72
N VAL A 48 19.00 4.02 -0.96
CA VAL A 48 19.17 2.64 -0.52
C VAL A 48 20.12 2.65 0.67
N ASN A 49 19.63 2.25 1.83
CA ASN A 49 20.44 2.09 3.04
C ASN A 49 20.67 0.62 3.34
N TYR A 50 21.70 0.34 4.14
CA TYR A 50 21.97 -1.00 4.62
C TYR A 50 22.51 -0.99 6.07
N THR A 51 22.25 -2.10 6.78
CA THR A 51 23.01 -2.51 7.96
C THR A 51 23.65 -3.86 7.67
N SER A 52 24.79 -4.16 8.27
CA SER A 52 25.47 -5.44 8.09
C SER A 52 26.40 -5.72 9.27
N ASP A 53 26.46 -6.95 9.73
CA ASP A 53 27.40 -7.40 10.75
C ASP A 53 28.78 -7.78 10.18
N VAL A 54 28.91 -7.83 8.85
CA VAL A 54 30.16 -8.13 8.12
C VAL A 54 30.39 -7.14 6.99
N GLU A 55 31.63 -7.10 6.51
CA GLU A 55 31.99 -6.31 5.33
C GLU A 55 31.37 -6.91 4.05
N ILE A 56 30.84 -6.04 3.18
CA ILE A 56 30.21 -6.41 1.90
C ILE A 56 31.22 -6.20 0.78
N GLY A 57 31.48 -7.25 -0.01
CA GLY A 57 32.38 -7.20 -1.18
C GLY A 57 31.69 -6.89 -2.49
N GLY A 58 30.37 -7.09 -2.56
CA GLY A 58 29.57 -6.78 -3.76
C GLY A 58 28.08 -6.94 -3.48
N PHE A 59 27.28 -6.25 -4.26
CA PHE A 59 25.82 -6.30 -4.14
C PHE A 59 25.14 -6.18 -5.50
N GLN A 60 23.96 -6.77 -5.59
CA GLN A 60 23.04 -6.63 -6.71
C GLN A 60 21.61 -6.62 -6.18
N PHE A 61 20.75 -5.83 -6.79
CA PHE A 61 19.30 -5.86 -6.54
C PHE A 61 18.53 -5.24 -7.71
N GLY A 62 17.24 -5.51 -7.76
CA GLY A 62 16.24 -4.78 -8.52
C GLY A 62 15.28 -4.06 -7.57
N ILE A 63 14.49 -3.15 -8.12
CA ILE A 63 13.40 -2.47 -7.41
C ILE A 63 12.12 -2.72 -8.22
N THR A 64 11.10 -3.32 -7.59
CA THR A 64 9.75 -3.41 -8.16
C THR A 64 8.99 -2.11 -7.93
N GLY A 65 8.02 -1.81 -8.77
CA GLY A 65 7.26 -0.55 -8.70
C GLY A 65 7.98 0.64 -9.35
N ALA A 66 9.22 0.43 -9.88
CA ALA A 66 9.96 1.45 -10.58
C ALA A 66 10.95 0.84 -11.60
N SER A 67 11.41 1.67 -12.54
CA SER A 67 12.54 1.37 -13.41
C SER A 67 13.74 2.24 -13.02
N MET A 68 14.93 1.64 -12.93
CA MET A 68 16.17 2.32 -12.54
C MET A 68 16.92 2.84 -13.77
N SER A 69 17.70 3.90 -13.60
CA SER A 69 18.57 4.46 -14.64
C SER A 69 20.00 4.74 -14.17
N GLY A 70 20.24 4.74 -12.87
CA GLY A 70 21.56 5.01 -12.30
C GLY A 70 21.61 4.79 -10.80
N GLY A 71 22.83 4.85 -10.27
CA GLY A 71 23.09 4.89 -8.83
C GLY A 71 24.37 5.66 -8.57
N SER A 72 24.41 6.46 -7.51
CA SER A 72 25.57 7.27 -7.15
C SER A 72 25.60 7.64 -5.67
N GLY A 73 26.74 8.05 -5.18
CA GLY A 73 26.89 8.47 -3.78
C GLY A 73 26.98 7.32 -2.79
N GLY A 74 26.83 7.66 -1.50
CA GLY A 74 26.85 6.74 -0.39
C GLY A 74 28.18 6.02 -0.18
N GLU A 75 28.14 4.98 0.64
CA GLU A 75 29.30 4.13 0.95
C GLU A 75 29.87 3.44 -0.29
N ALA A 76 29.02 3.12 -1.29
CA ALA A 76 29.49 2.54 -2.54
C ALA A 76 30.48 3.48 -3.23
N SER A 77 30.14 4.76 -3.37
CA SER A 77 31.03 5.75 -3.99
C SER A 77 32.24 6.05 -3.10
N ALA A 78 32.05 6.20 -1.78
CA ALA A 78 33.10 6.52 -0.83
C ALA A 78 34.20 5.43 -0.78
N ASN A 79 33.82 4.17 -0.99
CA ASN A 79 34.73 3.02 -0.97
C ASN A 79 35.18 2.58 -2.38
N GLY A 80 34.93 3.40 -3.41
CA GLY A 80 35.42 3.14 -4.76
C GLY A 80 34.73 1.99 -5.50
N PHE A 81 33.49 1.71 -5.15
CA PHE A 81 32.64 0.80 -5.90
C PHE A 81 32.20 1.43 -7.22
N VAL A 82 32.16 0.63 -8.26
CA VAL A 82 31.48 0.96 -9.49
C VAL A 82 30.02 0.51 -9.36
N VAL A 83 29.11 1.46 -9.49
CA VAL A 83 27.66 1.19 -9.48
C VAL A 83 27.16 1.29 -10.93
N SER A 84 26.56 0.21 -11.42
CA SER A 84 25.98 0.12 -12.76
C SER A 84 24.51 -0.26 -12.66
N ALA A 85 23.64 0.45 -13.37
CA ALA A 85 22.21 0.20 -13.37
C ALA A 85 21.69 -0.09 -14.78
N SER A 86 20.70 -0.97 -14.83
CA SER A 86 19.76 -1.15 -15.93
C SER A 86 18.36 -0.81 -15.42
N ALA A 87 17.34 -0.90 -16.27
CA ALA A 87 15.96 -0.66 -15.85
C ALA A 87 15.50 -1.57 -14.68
N THR A 88 16.05 -2.79 -14.58
CA THR A 88 15.58 -3.83 -13.65
C THR A 88 16.62 -4.29 -12.63
N THR A 89 17.89 -3.90 -12.80
CA THR A 89 18.98 -4.42 -11.96
C THR A 89 20.03 -3.33 -11.74
N LEU A 90 20.44 -3.18 -10.48
CA LEU A 90 21.56 -2.37 -10.07
C LEU A 90 22.63 -3.31 -9.49
N LEU A 91 23.88 -3.12 -9.91
CA LEU A 91 25.04 -3.90 -9.50
C LEU A 91 26.12 -2.97 -8.95
N GLY A 92 26.67 -3.30 -7.78
CA GLY A 92 27.78 -2.61 -7.16
C GLY A 92 28.94 -3.56 -6.89
N PHE A 93 30.14 -3.22 -7.37
CA PHE A 93 31.35 -4.02 -7.18
C PHE A 93 32.60 -3.15 -7.20
N SER A 94 33.70 -3.66 -6.62
CA SER A 94 34.99 -2.99 -6.61
C SER A 94 36.03 -3.77 -7.40
N PHE A 95 36.73 -3.12 -8.32
CA PHE A 95 37.88 -3.70 -9.05
C PHE A 95 39.13 -3.78 -8.18
N SER A 96 39.23 -2.96 -7.12
CA SER A 96 40.38 -2.95 -6.21
C SER A 96 40.24 -3.96 -5.06
N GLY A 97 39.10 -4.64 -4.94
CA GLY A 97 38.79 -5.50 -3.83
C GLY A 97 38.42 -4.74 -2.56
N ALA A 98 38.02 -3.47 -2.66
CA ALA A 98 37.50 -2.71 -1.52
C ALA A 98 36.17 -3.28 -1.07
N THR A 99 35.84 -3.07 0.19
CA THR A 99 34.62 -3.54 0.84
C THR A 99 33.81 -2.36 1.40
N LEU A 100 32.51 -2.55 1.53
CA LEU A 100 31.65 -1.66 2.31
C LEU A 100 31.78 -2.02 3.79
N PRO A 101 31.76 -1.04 4.71
CA PRO A 101 31.92 -1.31 6.13
C PRO A 101 30.71 -2.03 6.73
N SER A 102 30.96 -2.86 7.73
CA SER A 102 29.90 -3.34 8.61
C SER A 102 29.36 -2.21 9.48
N SER A 103 28.06 -2.21 9.76
CA SER A 103 27.43 -1.23 10.64
C SER A 103 26.14 -1.77 11.23
N GLU A 104 25.96 -1.55 12.54
CA GLU A 104 24.69 -1.80 13.23
C GLU A 104 23.65 -0.69 12.98
N PHE A 105 24.08 0.46 12.45
CA PHE A 105 23.21 1.58 12.10
C PHE A 105 23.10 1.70 10.58
N PRO A 106 21.93 2.14 10.07
CA PRO A 106 21.74 2.33 8.63
C PRO A 106 22.79 3.28 8.05
N LEU A 107 23.49 2.81 7.03
CA LEU A 107 24.40 3.61 6.20
C LEU A 107 23.81 3.73 4.80
N LEU A 108 23.95 4.91 4.20
CA LEU A 108 23.55 5.12 2.81
C LEU A 108 24.46 4.30 1.89
N LEU A 109 23.91 3.27 1.25
CA LEU A 109 24.64 2.48 0.25
C LEU A 109 24.88 3.27 -1.03
N THR A 110 23.80 3.76 -1.60
CA THR A 110 23.80 4.56 -2.85
C THR A 110 22.43 5.23 -3.00
N THR A 111 22.40 6.37 -3.67
CA THR A 111 21.13 6.98 -4.13
C THR A 111 20.84 6.48 -5.55
N VAL A 112 19.70 5.84 -5.74
CA VAL A 112 19.24 5.28 -7.03
C VAL A 112 18.44 6.32 -7.77
N THR A 113 18.75 6.54 -9.05
CA THR A 113 17.97 7.35 -9.97
C THR A 113 16.94 6.46 -10.67
N LEU A 114 15.68 6.86 -10.64
CA LEU A 114 14.55 6.16 -11.26
C LEU A 114 14.20 6.83 -12.59
N SER A 115 13.91 6.03 -13.62
CA SER A 115 13.41 6.53 -14.91
C SER A 115 11.89 6.51 -15.00
N SER A 116 11.24 5.67 -14.22
CA SER A 116 9.78 5.65 -14.01
C SER A 116 9.47 5.10 -12.62
N VAL A 117 8.31 5.47 -12.10
CA VAL A 117 7.70 4.88 -10.91
C VAL A 117 6.28 4.50 -11.28
N ASP A 118 5.95 3.22 -11.16
CA ASP A 118 4.71 2.65 -11.67
C ASP A 118 3.83 2.08 -10.54
N GLY A 119 4.32 2.11 -9.29
CA GLY A 119 3.67 1.51 -8.13
C GLY A 119 3.48 2.49 -6.98
N LEU A 120 2.62 2.10 -6.04
CA LEU A 120 2.45 2.78 -4.75
C LEU A 120 3.44 2.28 -3.69
N GLU A 121 4.29 1.33 -4.06
CA GLU A 121 5.27 0.72 -3.19
C GLU A 121 6.51 0.34 -4.01
N LEU A 122 7.68 0.61 -3.44
CA LEU A 122 8.96 0.15 -3.96
C LEU A 122 9.48 -0.99 -3.08
N CYS A 123 9.75 -2.15 -3.68
CA CYS A 123 10.31 -3.29 -2.97
C CYS A 123 11.55 -3.81 -3.68
N PHE A 124 12.49 -4.33 -2.90
CA PHE A 124 13.63 -5.00 -3.49
C PHE A 124 13.25 -6.33 -4.14
N ASN A 125 13.97 -6.68 -5.19
CA ASN A 125 13.91 -8.02 -5.79
C ASN A 125 15.29 -8.47 -6.27
N GLY A 126 15.47 -9.77 -6.47
CA GLY A 126 16.71 -10.32 -7.02
C GLY A 126 17.97 -9.95 -6.24
N ILE A 127 17.86 -9.75 -4.92
CA ILE A 127 18.99 -9.38 -4.07
C ILE A 127 20.04 -10.47 -4.10
N VAL A 128 21.28 -10.07 -4.35
CA VAL A 128 22.49 -10.88 -4.16
C VAL A 128 23.49 -10.00 -3.43
N VAL A 129 24.02 -10.46 -2.32
CA VAL A 129 25.07 -9.77 -1.58
C VAL A 129 26.17 -10.75 -1.22
N SER A 130 27.41 -10.32 -1.32
CA SER A 130 28.56 -11.17 -1.09
C SER A 130 29.58 -10.52 -0.15
N SER A 131 30.28 -11.36 0.61
CA SER A 131 31.45 -10.94 1.39
C SER A 131 32.65 -10.60 0.48
N SER A 132 33.71 -10.06 1.08
CA SER A 132 34.99 -9.82 0.40
C SER A 132 35.61 -11.07 -0.22
N GLY A 133 35.30 -12.25 0.31
CA GLY A 133 35.73 -13.55 -0.22
C GLY A 133 34.82 -14.12 -1.32
N GLY A 134 33.75 -13.43 -1.71
CA GLY A 134 32.80 -13.86 -2.73
C GLY A 134 31.76 -14.89 -2.24
N SER A 135 31.69 -15.15 -0.92
CA SER A 135 30.63 -15.99 -0.34
C SER A 135 29.32 -15.21 -0.25
N ASN A 136 28.21 -15.85 -0.60
CA ASN A 136 26.89 -15.24 -0.43
C ASN A 136 26.62 -14.96 1.06
N LEU A 137 26.07 -13.79 1.33
CA LEU A 137 25.58 -13.38 2.65
C LEU A 137 24.06 -13.55 2.72
N GLY A 138 23.53 -13.81 3.92
CA GLY A 138 22.11 -13.72 4.19
C GLY A 138 21.64 -12.27 4.06
N PHE A 139 20.39 -12.09 3.70
CA PHE A 139 19.82 -10.74 3.61
C PHE A 139 18.34 -10.73 4.00
N SER A 140 17.91 -9.55 4.41
CA SER A 140 16.49 -9.16 4.56
C SER A 140 16.28 -7.78 3.96
N SER A 141 15.05 -7.40 3.67
CA SER A 141 14.74 -6.09 3.13
C SER A 141 13.31 -5.67 3.43
N ASP A 142 13.11 -4.36 3.53
CA ASP A 142 11.80 -3.74 3.67
C ASP A 142 11.38 -3.05 2.37
N CYS A 143 10.07 -2.95 2.16
CA CYS A 143 9.49 -2.13 1.09
C CYS A 143 9.27 -0.70 1.59
N LEU A 144 9.36 0.26 0.67
CA LEU A 144 8.99 1.65 0.90
C LEU A 144 7.62 1.89 0.29
N ALA A 145 6.61 2.12 1.12
CA ALA A 145 5.36 2.66 0.64
C ALA A 145 5.60 4.10 0.16
N LEU A 146 5.40 4.32 -1.10
CA LEU A 146 5.30 5.67 -1.65
C LEU A 146 3.96 6.17 -1.15
N GLY A 147 3.99 7.18 -0.28
CA GLY A 147 2.76 7.69 0.32
C GLY A 147 1.70 7.78 -0.76
N ALA A 148 0.52 7.26 -0.50
CA ALA A 148 -0.60 7.49 -1.38
C ALA A 148 -0.58 9.00 -1.65
N THR A 149 -0.39 9.40 -2.90
CA THR A 149 -0.66 10.79 -3.27
C THR A 149 -2.04 11.01 -2.71
N ASP A 150 -2.18 11.99 -1.82
CA ASP A 150 -3.48 12.33 -1.23
C ASP A 150 -4.40 12.73 -2.39
N PHE A 151 -5.08 11.73 -2.95
CA PHE A 151 -6.11 11.97 -3.93
C PHE A 151 -7.34 12.46 -3.18
N LEU A 152 -7.54 13.75 -3.26
CA LEU A 152 -8.72 14.40 -2.71
C LEU A 152 -9.92 14.08 -3.59
N GLY A 153 -11.01 13.66 -2.98
CA GLY A 153 -12.25 13.32 -3.65
C GLY A 153 -13.25 12.69 -2.69
N CYS A 154 -14.42 12.36 -3.18
CA CYS A 154 -15.45 11.71 -2.37
C CYS A 154 -15.12 10.22 -2.15
N ILE A 155 -14.97 9.80 -0.90
CA ILE A 155 -14.69 8.40 -0.50
C ILE A 155 -15.95 7.64 -0.04
N ASP A 156 -17.12 8.26 -0.02
CA ASP A 156 -18.36 7.59 0.36
C ASP A 156 -18.95 6.82 -0.82
N LEU A 157 -19.06 5.50 -0.68
CA LEU A 157 -19.64 4.58 -1.67
C LEU A 157 -21.11 4.87 -1.99
N LEU A 158 -21.81 5.60 -1.13
CA LEU A 158 -23.21 5.98 -1.31
C LEU A 158 -23.38 7.31 -2.06
N ALA A 159 -22.30 8.06 -2.24
CA ALA A 159 -22.32 9.30 -2.98
C ALA A 159 -22.37 9.07 -4.49
N CYS A 160 -23.02 9.97 -5.20
CA CYS A 160 -23.15 9.92 -6.65
C CYS A 160 -21.83 10.15 -7.39
N ASN A 161 -20.91 10.85 -6.78
CA ASN A 161 -19.60 11.19 -7.30
C ASN A 161 -18.46 10.45 -6.56
N TYR A 162 -18.76 9.25 -6.02
CA TYR A 162 -17.72 8.41 -5.42
C TYR A 162 -16.52 8.22 -6.36
N ASP A 163 -15.31 8.53 -5.85
CA ASP A 163 -14.07 8.30 -6.55
C ASP A 163 -13.29 7.17 -5.89
N SER A 164 -13.16 6.05 -6.56
CA SER A 164 -12.41 4.88 -6.08
C SER A 164 -10.91 5.12 -5.96
N GLN A 165 -10.38 6.19 -6.49
CA GLN A 165 -8.97 6.57 -6.38
C GLN A 165 -8.72 7.56 -5.26
N ALA A 166 -9.76 8.22 -4.75
CA ALA A 166 -9.63 9.12 -3.63
C ALA A 166 -9.20 8.38 -2.37
N THR A 167 -8.24 8.95 -1.66
CA THR A 167 -7.71 8.43 -0.38
C THR A 167 -8.06 9.32 0.81
N ILE A 168 -8.46 10.58 0.53
CA ILE A 168 -8.88 11.56 1.52
C ILE A 168 -10.17 12.21 1.03
N ASP A 169 -11.18 12.23 1.93
CA ASP A 169 -12.41 12.97 1.69
C ASP A 169 -12.14 14.49 1.69
N ASP A 170 -12.47 15.15 0.60
CA ASP A 170 -12.36 16.59 0.44
C ASP A 170 -13.68 17.33 0.71
N GLY A 171 -14.72 16.61 1.13
CA GLY A 171 -16.04 17.13 1.37
C GLY A 171 -16.85 17.37 0.10
N SER A 172 -16.41 16.85 -1.05
CA SER A 172 -17.10 17.02 -2.35
C SER A 172 -18.20 16.00 -2.58
N CYS A 173 -18.52 15.12 -1.61
CA CYS A 173 -19.53 14.10 -1.78
C CYS A 173 -20.90 14.70 -2.12
N GLU A 174 -21.47 14.27 -3.23
CA GLU A 174 -22.81 14.64 -3.67
C GLU A 174 -23.73 13.42 -3.56
N TYR A 175 -24.92 13.63 -3.03
CA TYR A 175 -25.90 12.57 -2.82
C TYR A 175 -27.16 12.85 -3.68
N SER A 176 -27.83 11.78 -4.07
CA SER A 176 -29.15 11.93 -4.71
C SER A 176 -30.14 12.57 -3.75
N GLU A 177 -31.12 13.28 -4.32
CA GLU A 177 -32.29 13.74 -3.58
C GLU A 177 -33.13 12.54 -3.09
N GLU A 178 -33.91 12.76 -2.04
CA GLU A 178 -34.81 11.73 -1.53
C GLU A 178 -35.73 11.20 -2.64
N ASN A 179 -35.83 9.88 -2.76
CA ASN A 179 -36.62 9.17 -3.78
C ASN A 179 -36.03 9.21 -5.20
N PHE A 180 -34.83 9.77 -5.42
CA PHE A 180 -34.18 9.78 -6.72
C PHE A 180 -32.85 9.01 -6.69
N ASP A 181 -32.45 8.48 -7.85
CA ASP A 181 -31.12 7.96 -8.06
C ASP A 181 -30.13 9.07 -8.43
N CYS A 182 -28.85 8.73 -8.55
CA CYS A 182 -27.80 9.66 -8.97
C CYS A 182 -27.94 10.20 -10.39
N ALA A 183 -28.79 9.60 -11.22
CA ALA A 183 -29.10 10.08 -12.57
C ALA A 183 -30.35 10.97 -12.59
N GLY A 184 -30.98 11.22 -11.43
CA GLY A 184 -32.21 12.00 -11.30
C GLY A 184 -33.49 11.24 -11.69
N ASN A 185 -33.43 9.89 -11.73
CA ASN A 185 -34.62 9.09 -11.97
C ASN A 185 -35.32 8.79 -10.64
N CYS A 186 -36.65 8.84 -10.66
CA CYS A 186 -37.45 8.42 -9.51
C CYS A 186 -37.25 6.91 -9.23
N VAL A 187 -36.91 6.53 -8.00
CA VAL A 187 -36.68 5.13 -7.60
C VAL A 187 -37.87 4.50 -6.86
N ILE A 188 -38.93 5.24 -6.67
CA ILE A 188 -40.19 4.77 -6.09
C ILE A 188 -41.36 5.06 -7.05
N ASP A 189 -42.57 4.78 -6.62
CA ASP A 189 -43.75 5.01 -7.47
C ASP A 189 -43.97 6.52 -7.74
N ILE A 190 -44.31 6.82 -8.98
CA ILE A 190 -44.69 8.16 -9.40
C ILE A 190 -46.23 8.22 -9.27
N ASP A 191 -46.72 9.24 -8.62
CA ASP A 191 -48.15 9.44 -8.45
C ASP A 191 -48.84 9.91 -9.72
N CYS A 192 -50.16 10.03 -9.70
CA CYS A 192 -50.91 10.46 -10.85
C CYS A 192 -50.68 11.91 -11.29
N ASN A 193 -50.09 12.75 -10.45
CA ASN A 193 -49.64 14.11 -10.78
C ASN A 193 -48.25 14.13 -11.41
N GLY A 194 -47.55 12.97 -11.43
CA GLY A 194 -46.20 12.86 -11.94
C GLY A 194 -45.14 13.18 -10.88
N GLU A 195 -45.51 13.24 -9.60
CA GLU A 195 -44.57 13.49 -8.49
C GLU A 195 -43.98 12.19 -7.97
N CYS A 196 -42.66 12.16 -7.81
CA CYS A 196 -41.93 11.01 -7.28
C CYS A 196 -42.21 10.85 -5.78
N GLY A 197 -42.82 9.72 -5.41
CA GLY A 197 -43.25 9.48 -4.01
C GLY A 197 -44.39 10.35 -3.56
N GLY A 198 -45.10 10.97 -4.48
CA GLY A 198 -46.30 11.74 -4.24
C GLY A 198 -47.46 10.87 -3.73
N ASN A 199 -48.51 11.51 -3.23
CA ASN A 199 -49.69 10.85 -2.68
C ASN A 199 -50.91 10.96 -3.56
N GLY A 200 -50.78 11.52 -4.77
CA GLY A 200 -51.86 11.69 -5.70
C GLY A 200 -52.50 10.34 -6.06
N GLN A 201 -53.81 10.26 -5.99
CA GLN A 201 -54.60 9.06 -6.31
C GLN A 201 -55.55 9.32 -7.43
N LEU A 202 -55.69 8.35 -8.32
CA LEU A 202 -56.75 8.37 -9.33
C LEU A 202 -58.07 8.07 -8.65
N ASP A 203 -59.12 8.89 -8.97
CA ASP A 203 -60.50 8.57 -8.65
C ASP A 203 -61.06 7.49 -9.61
N ASP A 204 -62.28 7.06 -9.39
CA ASP A 204 -62.94 6.05 -10.24
C ASP A 204 -63.16 6.54 -11.69
N CYS A 205 -63.04 7.85 -11.94
CA CYS A 205 -63.10 8.49 -13.22
C CYS A 205 -61.73 8.62 -13.89
N SER A 206 -60.65 8.09 -13.29
CA SER A 206 -59.25 8.23 -13.70
C SER A 206 -58.75 9.71 -13.68
N VAL A 207 -59.31 10.52 -12.82
CA VAL A 207 -58.86 11.90 -12.56
C VAL A 207 -57.97 11.88 -11.32
N CYS A 208 -56.78 12.47 -11.42
CA CYS A 208 -55.86 12.57 -10.29
C CYS A 208 -56.43 13.50 -9.21
N ASP A 209 -56.49 13.02 -7.98
CA ASP A 209 -57.07 13.72 -6.84
C ASP A 209 -58.52 14.17 -7.07
N GLY A 210 -59.22 13.46 -7.94
CA GLY A 210 -60.60 13.72 -8.29
C GLY A 210 -61.59 13.32 -7.19
N ASP A 211 -62.82 13.77 -7.34
CA ASP A 211 -63.94 13.51 -6.41
C ASP A 211 -65.02 12.62 -7.03
N ASN A 212 -64.73 11.91 -8.13
CA ASN A 212 -65.63 11.08 -8.90
C ASN A 212 -66.77 11.84 -9.64
N SER A 213 -66.73 13.16 -9.59
CA SER A 213 -67.82 13.97 -10.19
C SER A 213 -67.81 14.02 -11.72
N THR A 214 -66.63 13.84 -12.34
CA THR A 214 -66.41 13.99 -13.79
C THR A 214 -67.03 12.87 -14.63
N CYS A 215 -67.22 11.70 -14.05
CA CYS A 215 -67.80 10.54 -14.71
C CYS A 215 -69.07 10.01 -13.98
N ALA A 216 -69.59 10.78 -13.03
CA ALA A 216 -70.84 10.42 -12.38
C ALA A 216 -72.02 10.48 -13.33
N GLY A 217 -72.84 9.44 -13.37
CA GLY A 217 -74.11 9.45 -14.10
C GLY A 217 -75.15 10.36 -13.47
N CYS A 218 -76.37 10.38 -14.02
CA CYS A 218 -77.46 11.17 -13.47
C CYS A 218 -77.85 10.80 -12.04
N ASP A 219 -77.36 9.63 -11.55
CA ASP A 219 -77.60 9.11 -10.20
C ASP A 219 -76.41 9.48 -9.21
N GLY A 220 -75.39 10.19 -9.72
CA GLY A 220 -74.23 10.60 -8.92
C GLY A 220 -73.23 9.45 -8.63
N VAL A 221 -73.36 8.29 -9.32
CA VAL A 221 -72.48 7.17 -9.21
C VAL A 221 -71.43 7.20 -10.34
N ALA A 222 -70.18 7.04 -10.01
CA ALA A 222 -69.05 6.98 -10.96
C ALA A 222 -69.28 5.81 -11.94
N ASN A 223 -69.18 6.08 -13.29
CA ASN A 223 -69.31 5.10 -14.36
C ASN A 223 -70.74 4.44 -14.49
N SER A 224 -71.80 5.09 -14.03
CA SER A 224 -73.17 4.63 -14.17
C SER A 224 -73.82 5.19 -15.44
#